data_5308fa3a68b49e7d6dbb9469991c5d20
#
_entry.id   5308fa3a68b49e7d6dbb9469991c5d20
#
_cell.length_a   1.000
_cell.length_b   1.000
_cell.length_c   1.000
_cell.angle_alpha   90.00
_cell.angle_beta   90.00
_cell.angle_gamma   90.00
#
_symmetry.space_group_name_H-M   'P 1'
#
loop_
_entity.id
_entity.type
_entity.pdbx_description
1 polymer ?
#
loop_
_entity_poly.entity_id
_entity_poly.type
_entity_poly.pdbx_seq_one_letter_code
_entity_poly.pdbx_strand_id
1 'polypeptide(L)'
;AVIVVCDATCLERNLNLVLQTMEIAPKVLVCVNLMDEAKRKNIKIDLAGLSKILGVPVVSTVARKKKSLTALMGTLEKLIETEPSCKSPRTLKVIYPAKIENAIAKLQPAVAKITDDRIDSRWLSLKLLEQDESLIREIEHFTGMQLDQMPELTSALHEVTKELEAQGITTDVLKDRIVAALMNRAAEICKSTVTYEKSKYAETDRKADRVLTSKLFGYPLMLLLLALVFWLTITGANYPSELLSKGLFWIQ
;
A
#
# COMPACT_ATOMS: atom_id res chain seq x y z
N ALA A 1 -16.64 -1.81 7.27
CA ALA A 1 -15.95 -2.16 6.02
C ALA A 1 -14.80 -1.19 5.76
N VAL A 2 -13.71 -1.68 5.24
CA VAL A 2 -12.52 -0.88 4.88
C VAL A 2 -12.30 -0.96 3.38
N ILE A 3 -12.06 0.18 2.74
CA ILE A 3 -11.68 0.25 1.33
C ILE A 3 -10.17 0.51 1.26
N VAL A 4 -9.43 -0.40 0.66
CA VAL A 4 -8.00 -0.20 0.39
C VAL A 4 -7.83 0.23 -1.06
N VAL A 5 -7.33 1.45 -1.27
CA VAL A 5 -7.10 1.99 -2.60
C VAL A 5 -5.68 1.66 -3.04
N CYS A 6 -5.57 0.94 -4.16
CA CYS A 6 -4.32 0.50 -4.75
C CYS A 6 -4.08 1.22 -6.08
N ASP A 7 -2.85 1.59 -6.34
CA ASP A 7 -2.41 2.07 -7.65
C ASP A 7 -2.14 0.87 -8.57
N ALA A 8 -2.85 0.81 -9.69
CA ALA A 8 -2.70 -0.24 -10.69
C ALA A 8 -1.29 -0.30 -11.30
N THR A 9 -0.52 0.79 -11.25
CA THR A 9 0.82 0.85 -11.85
C THR A 9 1.92 0.33 -10.91
N CYS A 10 1.62 0.20 -9.61
CA CYS A 10 2.52 -0.32 -8.58
C CYS A 10 1.80 -1.23 -7.58
N LEU A 11 0.97 -2.14 -8.12
CA LEU A 11 0.06 -3.00 -7.34
C LEU A 11 0.80 -3.85 -6.31
N GLU A 12 1.96 -4.42 -6.65
CA GLU A 12 2.77 -5.23 -5.74
C GLU A 12 3.08 -4.51 -4.42
N ARG A 13 3.50 -3.26 -4.52
CA ARG A 13 3.79 -2.45 -3.33
C ARG A 13 2.53 -2.18 -2.50
N ASN A 14 1.40 -1.95 -3.14
CA ASN A 14 0.13 -1.64 -2.46
C ASN A 14 -0.50 -2.89 -1.83
N LEU A 15 -0.26 -4.09 -2.38
CA LEU A 15 -0.76 -5.34 -1.83
C LEU A 15 -0.24 -5.61 -0.41
N ASN A 16 0.91 -5.10 -0.02
CA ASN A 16 1.38 -5.19 1.37
C ASN A 16 0.37 -4.58 2.34
N LEU A 17 -0.16 -3.40 2.03
CA LEU A 17 -1.18 -2.75 2.83
C LEU A 17 -2.50 -3.54 2.81
N VAL A 18 -2.87 -4.08 1.64
CA VAL A 18 -4.07 -4.93 1.51
C VAL A 18 -3.98 -6.14 2.44
N LEU A 19 -2.86 -6.87 2.39
CA LEU A 19 -2.65 -8.07 3.21
C LEU A 19 -2.71 -7.74 4.70
N GLN A 20 -2.05 -6.67 5.15
CA GLN A 20 -2.11 -6.22 6.54
C GLN A 20 -3.52 -5.80 6.96
N THR A 21 -4.23 -5.06 6.10
CA THR A 21 -5.62 -4.64 6.38
C THR A 21 -6.55 -5.84 6.50
N MET A 22 -6.35 -6.86 5.67
CA MET A 22 -7.14 -8.10 5.71
C MET A 22 -6.92 -8.91 7.00
N GLU A 23 -5.79 -8.77 7.67
CA GLU A 23 -5.56 -9.41 8.97
C GLU A 23 -6.38 -8.76 10.09
N ILE A 24 -6.70 -7.48 9.98
CA ILE A 24 -7.40 -6.70 11.01
C ILE A 24 -8.89 -6.61 10.71
N ALA A 25 -9.24 -6.20 9.49
CA ALA A 25 -10.60 -5.84 9.14
C ALA A 25 -11.40 -7.05 8.63
N PRO A 26 -12.61 -7.29 9.16
CA PRO A 26 -13.45 -8.41 8.73
C PRO A 26 -14.05 -8.22 7.34
N LYS A 27 -14.26 -6.97 6.92
CA LYS A 27 -14.83 -6.60 5.62
C LYS A 27 -13.88 -5.66 4.88
N VAL A 28 -13.20 -6.16 3.87
CA VAL A 28 -12.25 -5.39 3.04
C VAL A 28 -12.71 -5.38 1.60
N LEU A 29 -12.65 -4.21 0.97
CA LEU A 29 -12.86 -4.01 -0.46
C LEU A 29 -11.58 -3.43 -1.05
N VAL A 30 -11.04 -4.08 -2.07
CA VAL A 30 -9.85 -3.59 -2.77
C VAL A 30 -10.28 -2.76 -3.98
N CYS A 31 -9.86 -1.51 -4.01
CA CYS A 31 -10.12 -0.57 -5.10
C CYS A 31 -8.84 -0.37 -5.91
N VAL A 32 -8.73 -1.02 -7.07
CA VAL A 32 -7.58 -0.83 -7.98
C VAL A 32 -7.84 0.39 -8.85
N ASN A 33 -7.20 1.50 -8.49
CA ASN A 33 -7.35 2.79 -9.16
C ASN A 33 -6.27 3.01 -10.23
N LEU A 34 -6.40 4.07 -11.01
CA LEU A 34 -5.49 4.43 -12.11
C LEU A 34 -5.41 3.36 -13.23
N MET A 35 -6.51 2.66 -13.49
CA MET A 35 -6.58 1.63 -14.53
C MET A 35 -6.33 2.17 -15.95
N ASP A 36 -6.59 3.46 -16.19
CA ASP A 36 -6.23 4.13 -17.44
C ASP A 36 -4.72 4.31 -17.60
N GLU A 37 -4.02 4.62 -16.51
CA GLU A 37 -2.56 4.68 -16.48
C GLU A 37 -1.92 3.30 -16.68
N ALA A 38 -2.45 2.28 -16.00
CA ALA A 38 -2.01 0.90 -16.19
C ALA A 38 -2.17 0.46 -17.65
N LYS A 39 -3.32 0.77 -18.27
CA LYS A 39 -3.56 0.50 -19.68
C LYS A 39 -2.56 1.23 -20.59
N ARG A 40 -2.24 2.49 -20.30
CA ARG A 40 -1.25 3.29 -21.03
C ARG A 40 0.15 2.69 -20.93
N LYS A 41 0.48 2.13 -19.77
CA LYS A 41 1.76 1.44 -19.51
C LYS A 41 1.77 -0.02 -19.95
N ASN A 42 0.70 -0.52 -20.61
CA ASN A 42 0.50 -1.91 -21.01
C ASN A 42 0.62 -2.90 -19.83
N ILE A 43 0.11 -2.52 -18.69
CA ILE A 43 -0.05 -3.37 -17.51
C ILE A 43 -1.46 -3.95 -17.56
N LYS A 44 -1.56 -5.28 -17.63
CA LYS A 44 -2.83 -6.02 -17.56
C LYS A 44 -2.95 -6.65 -16.18
N ILE A 45 -4.08 -6.41 -15.52
CA ILE A 45 -4.38 -6.95 -14.18
C ILE A 45 -5.61 -7.85 -14.30
N ASP A 46 -5.47 -9.10 -13.90
CA ASP A 46 -6.60 -10.03 -13.74
C ASP A 46 -7.29 -9.76 -12.41
N LEU A 47 -8.30 -8.89 -12.44
CA LEU A 47 -9.08 -8.52 -11.25
C LEU A 47 -9.88 -9.69 -10.69
N ALA A 48 -10.36 -10.59 -11.55
CA ALA A 48 -11.11 -11.77 -11.11
C ALA A 48 -10.20 -12.77 -10.40
N GLY A 49 -9.02 -13.04 -10.97
CA GLY A 49 -7.98 -13.84 -10.34
C GLY A 49 -7.51 -13.24 -9.02
N LEU A 50 -7.30 -11.93 -8.99
CA LEU A 50 -6.91 -11.20 -7.77
C LEU A 50 -7.98 -11.32 -6.68
N SER A 51 -9.25 -11.11 -7.01
CA SER A 51 -10.37 -11.28 -6.08
C SER A 51 -10.48 -12.70 -5.55
N LYS A 52 -10.29 -13.70 -6.43
CA LYS A 52 -10.30 -15.11 -6.05
C LYS A 52 -9.16 -15.47 -5.09
N ILE A 53 -7.95 -14.97 -5.35
CA ILE A 53 -6.77 -15.23 -4.51
C ILE A 53 -6.90 -14.55 -3.16
N LEU A 54 -7.30 -13.27 -3.14
CA LEU A 54 -7.47 -12.51 -1.92
C LEU A 54 -8.70 -12.97 -1.11
N GLY A 55 -9.73 -13.50 -1.78
CA GLY A 55 -11.00 -13.86 -1.14
C GLY A 55 -11.84 -12.65 -0.73
N VAL A 56 -11.55 -11.47 -1.29
CA VAL A 56 -12.27 -10.22 -1.05
C VAL A 56 -12.67 -9.58 -2.38
N PRO A 57 -13.74 -8.75 -2.41
CA PRO A 57 -14.11 -8.02 -3.62
C PRO A 57 -12.99 -7.12 -4.10
N VAL A 58 -12.73 -7.13 -5.41
CA VAL A 58 -11.77 -6.24 -6.08
C VAL A 58 -12.49 -5.48 -7.17
N VAL A 59 -12.42 -4.16 -7.13
CA VAL A 59 -13.08 -3.27 -8.11
C VAL A 59 -12.03 -2.39 -8.78
N SER A 60 -12.14 -2.28 -10.12
CA SER A 60 -11.30 -1.36 -10.88
C SER A 60 -11.93 0.03 -10.92
N THR A 61 -11.10 1.06 -10.77
CA THR A 61 -11.56 2.44 -10.84
C THR A 61 -10.64 3.34 -11.65
N VAL A 62 -11.26 4.40 -12.15
CA VAL A 62 -10.58 5.60 -12.63
C VAL A 62 -11.31 6.74 -11.92
N ALA A 63 -10.77 7.23 -10.81
CA ALA A 63 -11.47 8.11 -9.86
C ALA A 63 -12.12 9.34 -10.50
N ARG A 64 -11.54 9.88 -11.58
CA ARG A 64 -12.10 11.01 -12.36
C ARG A 64 -13.37 10.65 -13.15
N LYS A 65 -13.72 9.34 -13.30
CA LYS A 65 -14.89 8.88 -14.05
C LYS A 65 -16.00 8.44 -13.09
N LYS A 66 -17.08 9.21 -13.00
CA LYS A 66 -18.24 8.92 -12.12
C LYS A 66 -18.76 7.48 -12.24
N LYS A 67 -18.83 6.92 -13.47
CA LYS A 67 -19.31 5.55 -13.72
C LYS A 67 -18.50 4.48 -12.95
N SER A 68 -17.19 4.66 -12.80
CA SER A 68 -16.36 3.71 -12.05
C SER A 68 -16.59 3.79 -10.53
N LEU A 69 -16.93 4.98 -10.03
CA LEU A 69 -17.27 5.19 -8.63
C LEU A 69 -18.64 4.57 -8.28
N THR A 70 -19.60 4.62 -9.20
CA THR A 70 -20.91 3.96 -9.00
C THR A 70 -20.73 2.45 -8.82
N ALA A 71 -19.88 1.80 -9.61
CA ALA A 71 -19.58 0.37 -9.46
C ALA A 71 -18.91 0.05 -8.12
N LEU A 72 -18.00 0.92 -7.65
CA LEU A 72 -17.36 0.81 -6.34
C LEU A 72 -18.40 0.88 -5.22
N MET A 73 -19.29 1.90 -5.27
CA MET A 73 -20.33 2.09 -4.26
C MET A 73 -21.31 0.91 -4.20
N GLY A 74 -21.78 0.42 -5.36
CA GLY A 74 -22.67 -0.75 -5.39
C GLY A 74 -22.03 -2.04 -4.86
N THR A 75 -20.70 -2.18 -5.00
CA THR A 75 -19.99 -3.33 -4.40
C THR A 75 -19.82 -3.14 -2.90
N LEU A 76 -19.58 -1.90 -2.45
CA LEU A 76 -19.47 -1.57 -1.03
C LEU A 76 -20.80 -1.80 -0.31
N GLU A 77 -21.92 -1.38 -0.88
CA GLU A 77 -23.27 -1.60 -0.33
C GLU A 77 -23.52 -3.10 -0.09
N LYS A 78 -23.28 -3.93 -1.10
CA LYS A 78 -23.40 -5.39 -0.98
C LYS A 78 -22.49 -5.96 0.10
N LEU A 79 -21.26 -5.45 0.23
CA LEU A 79 -20.31 -5.91 1.25
C LEU A 79 -20.78 -5.53 2.66
N ILE A 80 -21.40 -4.37 2.83
CA ILE A 80 -21.93 -3.93 4.13
C ILE A 80 -23.14 -4.75 4.54
N GLU A 81 -24.08 -5.01 3.61
CA GLU A 81 -25.30 -5.78 3.84
C GLU A 81 -25.03 -7.27 4.16
N THR A 82 -23.90 -7.80 3.69
CA THR A 82 -23.52 -9.17 4.01
C THR A 82 -23.19 -9.25 5.50
N GLU A 83 -23.91 -10.09 6.25
CA GLU A 83 -23.62 -10.35 7.67
C GLU A 83 -22.15 -10.74 7.85
N PRO A 84 -21.42 -10.13 8.80
CA PRO A 84 -20.06 -10.56 9.09
C PRO A 84 -20.13 -11.97 9.70
N SER A 85 -19.92 -12.97 8.87
CA SER A 85 -19.69 -14.31 9.39
C SER A 85 -18.32 -14.29 10.08
N CYS A 86 -18.30 -14.07 11.39
CA CYS A 86 -17.10 -14.21 12.23
C CYS A 86 -16.42 -15.58 12.09
N LYS A 87 -17.11 -16.54 11.48
CA LYS A 87 -16.67 -17.92 11.26
C LYS A 87 -16.30 -18.24 9.81
N SER A 88 -16.44 -17.29 8.87
CA SER A 88 -15.88 -17.52 7.52
C SER A 88 -14.37 -17.55 7.65
N PRO A 89 -13.72 -18.67 7.29
CA PRO A 89 -12.27 -18.71 7.28
C PRO A 89 -11.80 -17.59 6.36
N ARG A 90 -11.08 -16.60 6.91
CA ARG A 90 -10.44 -15.55 6.09
C ARG A 90 -9.65 -16.28 5.03
N THR A 91 -10.00 -16.07 3.77
CA THR A 91 -9.60 -16.94 2.66
C THR A 91 -8.10 -16.86 2.40
N LEU A 92 -7.46 -15.77 2.81
CA LEU A 92 -6.03 -15.61 2.69
C LEU A 92 -5.41 -15.18 4.03
N LYS A 93 -4.62 -16.08 4.63
CA LYS A 93 -3.72 -15.75 5.73
C LYS A 93 -2.31 -15.68 5.20
N VAL A 94 -1.58 -14.65 5.59
CA VAL A 94 -0.13 -14.61 5.36
C VAL A 94 0.51 -15.68 6.26
N ILE A 95 1.30 -16.55 5.67
CA ILE A 95 2.02 -17.61 6.41
C ILE A 95 3.42 -17.08 6.69
N TYR A 96 3.73 -16.97 7.96
CA TYR A 96 5.06 -16.57 8.41
C TYR A 96 5.99 -17.78 8.57
N PRO A 97 7.31 -17.60 8.69
CA PRO A 97 8.22 -18.70 8.97
C PRO A 97 7.79 -19.52 10.19
N ALA A 98 8.01 -20.84 10.14
CA ALA A 98 7.46 -21.80 11.12
C ALA A 98 7.74 -21.43 12.60
N LYS A 99 8.92 -20.84 12.87
CA LYS A 99 9.27 -20.38 14.23
C LYS A 99 8.35 -19.26 14.71
N ILE A 100 7.97 -18.34 13.82
CA ILE A 100 7.06 -17.23 14.11
C ILE A 100 5.63 -17.75 14.27
N GLU A 101 5.18 -18.65 13.39
CA GLU A 101 3.85 -19.28 13.52
C GLU A 101 3.72 -20.03 14.85
N ASN A 102 4.75 -20.76 15.27
CA ASN A 102 4.76 -21.44 16.57
C ASN A 102 4.66 -20.46 17.73
N ALA A 103 5.38 -19.34 17.65
CA ALA A 103 5.32 -18.28 18.66
C ALA A 103 3.92 -17.66 18.75
N ILE A 104 3.31 -17.36 17.62
CA ILE A 104 1.91 -16.89 17.53
C ILE A 104 0.97 -17.90 18.16
N ALA A 105 1.08 -19.19 17.79
CA ALA A 105 0.20 -20.25 18.27
C ALA A 105 0.28 -20.43 19.80
N LYS A 106 1.46 -20.25 20.41
CA LYS A 106 1.64 -20.29 21.84
C LYS A 106 1.02 -19.10 22.57
N LEU A 107 1.11 -17.90 21.99
CA LEU A 107 0.59 -16.67 22.58
C LEU A 107 -0.92 -16.50 22.37
N GLN A 108 -1.42 -16.97 21.25
CA GLN A 108 -2.82 -16.80 20.83
C GLN A 108 -3.87 -17.20 21.86
N PRO A 109 -3.75 -18.31 22.65
CA PRO A 109 -4.74 -18.69 23.66
C PRO A 109 -4.85 -17.67 24.80
N ALA A 110 -3.72 -17.07 25.23
CA ALA A 110 -3.72 -16.03 26.24
C ALA A 110 -4.37 -14.74 25.73
N VAL A 111 -4.06 -14.37 24.48
CA VAL A 111 -4.64 -13.21 23.80
C VAL A 111 -6.14 -13.39 23.55
N ALA A 112 -6.60 -14.57 23.12
CA ALA A 112 -8.00 -14.84 22.83
C ALA A 112 -8.91 -14.67 24.05
N LYS A 113 -8.42 -15.01 25.25
CA LYS A 113 -9.17 -14.81 26.50
C LYS A 113 -9.44 -13.32 26.80
N ILE A 114 -8.61 -12.44 26.28
CA ILE A 114 -8.62 -11.01 26.58
C ILE A 114 -9.41 -10.24 25.53
N THR A 115 -9.30 -10.62 24.26
CA THR A 115 -9.83 -9.82 23.14
C THR A 115 -11.34 -9.94 22.97
N ASP A 116 -11.98 -10.94 23.57
CA ASP A 116 -13.43 -11.17 23.51
C ASP A 116 -13.99 -11.00 22.07
N ASP A 117 -13.32 -11.56 21.09
CA ASP A 117 -13.59 -11.50 19.64
C ASP A 117 -13.62 -10.07 19.01
N ARG A 118 -13.24 -9.02 19.74
CA ARG A 118 -13.18 -7.65 19.22
C ARG A 118 -12.02 -7.42 18.27
N ILE A 119 -10.90 -8.09 18.53
CA ILE A 119 -9.68 -8.03 17.72
C ILE A 119 -9.26 -9.47 17.39
N ASP A 120 -8.74 -9.68 16.19
CA ASP A 120 -8.19 -10.98 15.81
C ASP A 120 -7.02 -11.36 16.72
N SER A 121 -7.17 -12.45 17.46
CA SER A 121 -6.18 -12.90 18.45
C SER A 121 -4.83 -13.26 17.84
N ARG A 122 -4.83 -13.78 16.60
CA ARG A 122 -3.60 -14.09 15.86
C ARG A 122 -2.85 -12.82 15.48
N TRP A 123 -3.56 -11.83 14.95
CA TRP A 123 -2.99 -10.54 14.59
C TRP A 123 -2.43 -9.82 15.82
N LEU A 124 -3.19 -9.78 16.92
CA LEU A 124 -2.72 -9.14 18.15
C LEU A 124 -1.50 -9.87 18.72
N SER A 125 -1.48 -11.22 18.69
CA SER A 125 -0.30 -11.99 19.11
C SER A 125 0.94 -11.62 18.30
N LEU A 126 0.80 -11.47 16.98
CA LEU A 126 1.90 -11.03 16.11
C LEU A 126 2.40 -9.64 16.49
N LYS A 127 1.49 -8.69 16.74
CA LYS A 127 1.82 -7.31 17.09
C LYS A 127 2.47 -7.18 18.48
N LEU A 128 2.07 -7.99 19.42
CA LEU A 128 2.73 -8.07 20.74
C LEU A 128 4.17 -8.59 20.61
N LEU A 129 4.41 -9.57 19.73
CA LEU A 129 5.77 -10.08 19.46
C LEU A 129 6.65 -9.04 18.77
N GLU A 130 6.09 -8.16 17.94
CA GLU A 130 6.82 -7.05 17.30
C GLU A 130 7.25 -5.96 18.30
N GLN A 131 6.66 -5.90 19.48
CA GLN A 131 6.95 -4.92 20.54
C GLN A 131 6.90 -3.46 20.05
N ASP A 132 5.89 -3.14 19.24
CA ASP A 132 5.65 -1.77 18.81
C ASP A 132 4.84 -1.03 19.89
N GLU A 133 5.55 -0.27 20.76
CA GLU A 133 4.91 0.45 21.86
C GLU A 133 3.84 1.45 21.42
N SER A 134 4.00 2.04 20.23
CA SER A 134 3.03 3.03 19.73
C SER A 134 1.71 2.34 19.39
N LEU A 135 1.80 1.20 18.70
CA LEU A 135 0.64 0.39 18.33
C LEU A 135 -0.01 -0.25 19.56
N ILE A 136 0.78 -0.74 20.51
CA ILE A 136 0.26 -1.32 21.76
C ILE A 136 -0.57 -0.28 22.53
N ARG A 137 -0.07 0.95 22.68
CA ARG A 137 -0.82 2.05 23.33
C ARG A 137 -2.14 2.37 22.60
N GLU A 138 -2.15 2.37 21.28
CA GLU A 138 -3.40 2.59 20.53
C GLU A 138 -4.39 1.44 20.69
N ILE A 139 -3.91 0.20 20.78
CA ILE A 139 -4.75 -0.97 21.06
C ILE A 139 -5.34 -0.89 22.46
N GLU A 140 -4.54 -0.52 23.45
CA GLU A 140 -5.00 -0.31 24.83
C GLU A 140 -6.05 0.79 24.92
N HIS A 141 -5.82 1.91 24.24
CA HIS A 141 -6.80 3.00 24.16
C HIS A 141 -8.12 2.56 23.50
N PHE A 142 -8.04 1.80 22.41
CA PHE A 142 -9.21 1.31 21.67
C PHE A 142 -10.00 0.26 22.46
N THR A 143 -9.31 -0.63 23.17
CA THR A 143 -9.94 -1.72 23.92
C THR A 143 -10.34 -1.32 25.34
N GLY A 144 -9.73 -0.26 25.88
CA GLY A 144 -9.84 0.13 27.28
C GLY A 144 -9.10 -0.83 28.23
N MET A 145 -8.24 -1.69 27.72
CA MET A 145 -7.49 -2.69 28.48
C MET A 145 -6.05 -2.23 28.68
N GLN A 146 -5.46 -2.55 29.82
CA GLN A 146 -4.03 -2.37 30.08
C GLN A 146 -3.35 -3.72 29.94
N LEU A 147 -2.74 -3.96 28.79
CA LEU A 147 -2.16 -5.25 28.43
C LEU A 147 -0.95 -5.62 29.29
N ASP A 148 -0.22 -4.60 29.74
CA ASP A 148 0.95 -4.71 30.62
C ASP A 148 0.58 -5.18 32.04
N GLN A 149 -0.65 -4.92 32.51
CA GLN A 149 -1.14 -5.32 33.82
C GLN A 149 -1.75 -6.72 33.87
N MET A 150 -1.69 -7.48 32.78
CA MET A 150 -2.22 -8.83 32.70
C MET A 150 -1.13 -9.89 32.91
N PRO A 151 -1.01 -10.51 34.10
CA PRO A 151 0.13 -11.38 34.43
C PRO A 151 0.19 -12.64 33.55
N GLU A 152 -0.94 -13.18 33.11
CA GLU A 152 -0.97 -14.36 32.21
C GLU A 152 -0.39 -14.00 30.84
N LEU A 153 -0.74 -12.82 30.28
CA LEU A 153 -0.27 -12.35 28.98
C LEU A 153 1.21 -11.99 29.04
N THR A 154 1.62 -11.22 30.04
CA THR A 154 3.01 -10.77 30.18
C THR A 154 3.96 -11.94 30.42
N SER A 155 3.56 -12.94 31.20
CA SER A 155 4.34 -14.17 31.42
C SER A 155 4.48 -14.98 30.14
N ALA A 156 3.37 -15.19 29.41
CA ALA A 156 3.38 -15.91 28.13
C ALA A 156 4.23 -15.17 27.06
N LEU A 157 4.11 -13.85 27.00
CA LEU A 157 4.89 -13.03 26.07
C LEU A 157 6.39 -13.10 26.38
N HIS A 158 6.76 -13.01 27.66
CA HIS A 158 8.15 -13.11 28.10
C HIS A 158 8.75 -14.47 27.77
N GLU A 159 8.02 -15.57 28.02
CA GLU A 159 8.47 -16.93 27.70
C GLU A 159 8.70 -17.12 26.21
N VAL A 160 7.72 -16.72 25.38
CA VAL A 160 7.79 -16.86 23.92
C VAL A 160 8.91 -15.98 23.34
N THR A 161 9.07 -14.76 23.84
CA THR A 161 10.14 -13.86 23.37
C THR A 161 11.52 -14.43 23.71
N LYS A 162 11.71 -14.94 24.93
CA LYS A 162 12.96 -15.59 25.35
C LYS A 162 13.28 -16.83 24.50
N GLU A 163 12.27 -17.61 24.14
CA GLU A 163 12.44 -18.76 23.25
C GLU A 163 12.87 -18.35 21.84
N LEU A 164 12.28 -17.28 21.28
CA LEU A 164 12.68 -16.73 19.99
C LEU A 164 14.11 -16.20 20.02
N GLU A 165 14.50 -15.48 21.06
CA GLU A 165 15.86 -14.98 21.26
C GLU A 165 16.89 -16.11 21.36
N ALA A 166 16.57 -17.18 22.11
CA ALA A 166 17.40 -18.39 22.18
C ALA A 166 17.59 -19.07 20.82
N GLN A 167 16.64 -18.87 19.90
CA GLN A 167 16.72 -19.36 18.51
C GLN A 167 17.39 -18.36 17.56
N GLY A 168 17.95 -17.26 18.07
CA GLY A 168 18.60 -16.21 17.28
C GLY A 168 17.63 -15.26 16.56
N ILE A 169 16.37 -15.19 17.01
CA ILE A 169 15.36 -14.29 16.45
C ILE A 169 15.12 -13.16 17.45
N THR A 170 15.88 -12.08 17.31
CA THR A 170 15.66 -10.83 18.04
C THR A 170 14.43 -10.12 17.48
N THR A 171 13.92 -9.09 18.20
CA THR A 171 12.78 -8.29 17.75
C THR A 171 12.98 -7.68 16.36
N ASP A 172 14.19 -7.20 16.04
CA ASP A 172 14.49 -6.63 14.72
C ASP A 172 14.46 -7.71 13.62
N VAL A 173 15.09 -8.87 13.88
CA VAL A 173 15.06 -10.02 12.95
C VAL A 173 13.62 -10.53 12.76
N LEU A 174 12.79 -10.48 13.79
CA LEU A 174 11.39 -10.83 13.73
C LEU A 174 10.64 -9.89 12.77
N LYS A 175 10.78 -8.56 12.97
CA LYS A 175 10.17 -7.53 12.11
C LYS A 175 10.59 -7.70 10.65
N ASP A 176 11.87 -7.89 10.38
CA ASP A 176 12.38 -8.10 9.02
C ASP A 176 11.76 -9.33 8.35
N ARG A 177 11.63 -10.44 9.09
CA ARG A 177 11.02 -11.68 8.57
C ARG A 177 9.54 -11.53 8.29
N ILE A 178 8.80 -10.77 9.12
CA ILE A 178 7.40 -10.47 8.91
C ILE A 178 7.21 -9.64 7.64
N VAL A 179 7.99 -8.57 7.50
CA VAL A 179 7.96 -7.71 6.31
C VAL A 179 8.33 -8.51 5.05
N ALA A 180 9.38 -9.32 5.12
CA ALA A 180 9.79 -10.18 4.01
C ALA A 180 8.70 -11.17 3.59
N ALA A 181 7.99 -11.79 4.54
CA ALA A 181 6.88 -12.70 4.26
C ALA A 181 5.73 -11.98 3.54
N LEU A 182 5.36 -10.78 4.01
CA LEU A 182 4.34 -9.94 3.38
C LEU A 182 4.73 -9.55 1.95
N MET A 183 5.97 -9.07 1.75
CA MET A 183 6.49 -8.68 0.44
C MET A 183 6.53 -9.85 -0.53
N ASN A 184 7.04 -11.01 -0.09
CA ASN A 184 7.08 -12.22 -0.91
C ASN A 184 5.67 -12.65 -1.32
N ARG A 185 4.72 -12.61 -0.39
CA ARG A 185 3.32 -12.96 -0.69
C ARG A 185 2.67 -11.99 -1.68
N ALA A 186 2.92 -10.69 -1.54
CA ALA A 186 2.46 -9.68 -2.49
C ALA A 186 3.06 -9.91 -3.90
N ALA A 187 4.36 -10.20 -3.97
CA ALA A 187 5.05 -10.50 -5.22
C ALA A 187 4.50 -11.77 -5.91
N GLU A 188 4.24 -12.85 -5.16
CA GLU A 188 3.59 -14.07 -5.67
C GLU A 188 2.22 -13.78 -6.27
N ILE A 189 1.38 -13.01 -5.56
CA ILE A 189 0.05 -12.62 -6.03
C ILE A 189 0.18 -11.80 -7.32
N CYS A 190 1.05 -10.80 -7.35
CA CYS A 190 1.29 -9.99 -8.55
C CYS A 190 1.80 -10.83 -9.73
N LYS A 191 2.74 -11.73 -9.49
CA LYS A 191 3.28 -12.61 -10.54
C LYS A 191 2.19 -13.44 -11.23
N SER A 192 1.14 -13.82 -10.51
CA SER A 192 0.03 -14.62 -11.04
C SER A 192 -1.10 -13.78 -11.64
N THR A 193 -1.25 -12.51 -11.25
CA THR A 193 -2.40 -11.66 -11.62
C THR A 193 -2.05 -10.45 -12.47
N VAL A 194 -0.76 -10.09 -12.55
CA VAL A 194 -0.30 -8.91 -13.30
C VAL A 194 0.61 -9.33 -14.45
N THR A 195 0.29 -8.89 -15.65
CA THR A 195 1.11 -9.14 -16.86
C THR A 195 1.59 -7.81 -17.41
N TYR A 196 2.90 -7.72 -17.62
CA TYR A 196 3.55 -6.57 -18.25
C TYR A 196 3.81 -6.88 -19.72
N GLU A 197 3.06 -6.26 -20.62
CA GLU A 197 3.36 -6.37 -22.06
C GLU A 197 4.50 -5.42 -22.43
N LYS A 198 5.47 -5.91 -23.20
CA LYS A 198 6.58 -5.07 -23.72
C LYS A 198 6.00 -3.92 -24.54
N SER A 199 6.01 -2.72 -24.01
CA SER A 199 5.56 -1.52 -24.70
C SER A 199 6.71 -0.91 -25.48
N LYS A 200 6.50 -0.67 -26.77
CA LYS A 200 7.38 0.20 -27.57
C LYS A 200 7.47 1.63 -26.97
N TYR A 201 6.40 2.05 -26.30
CA TYR A 201 6.32 3.34 -25.60
C TYR A 201 7.36 3.44 -24.47
N ALA A 202 7.49 2.40 -23.67
CA ALA A 202 8.49 2.35 -22.58
C ALA A 202 9.95 2.30 -23.07
N GLU A 203 10.18 1.90 -24.33
CA GLU A 203 11.52 1.99 -24.93
C GLU A 203 11.85 3.41 -25.38
N THR A 204 10.88 4.12 -25.90
CA THR A 204 11.04 5.52 -26.34
C THR A 204 11.24 6.43 -25.13
N ASP A 205 10.43 6.27 -24.08
CA ASP A 205 10.59 7.02 -22.82
C ASP A 205 11.94 6.75 -22.17
N ARG A 206 12.40 5.48 -22.12
CA ARG A 206 13.73 5.13 -21.60
C ARG A 206 14.88 5.68 -22.45
N LYS A 207 14.70 5.77 -23.77
CA LYS A 207 15.69 6.39 -24.65
C LYS A 207 15.75 7.90 -24.42
N ALA A 208 14.58 8.55 -24.34
CA ALA A 208 14.49 9.96 -24.03
C ALA A 208 15.08 10.29 -22.65
N ASP A 209 14.71 9.52 -21.63
CA ASP A 209 15.24 9.67 -20.27
C ASP A 209 16.77 9.48 -20.22
N ARG A 210 17.28 8.46 -20.91
CA ARG A 210 18.73 8.21 -21.00
C ARG A 210 19.47 9.36 -21.67
N VAL A 211 18.88 10.01 -22.68
CA VAL A 211 19.50 11.17 -23.35
C VAL A 211 19.43 12.39 -22.43
N LEU A 212 18.28 12.65 -21.83
CA LEU A 212 18.05 13.78 -20.93
C LEU A 212 18.90 13.73 -19.65
N THR A 213 19.09 12.53 -19.11
CA THR A 213 19.87 12.32 -17.87
C THR A 213 21.36 12.04 -18.12
N SER A 214 21.77 11.92 -19.38
CA SER A 214 23.17 11.66 -19.73
C SER A 214 24.04 12.91 -19.41
N LYS A 215 25.21 12.68 -18.82
CA LYS A 215 26.16 13.77 -18.51
C LYS A 215 26.60 14.55 -19.76
N LEU A 216 26.66 13.88 -20.92
CA LEU A 216 27.15 14.48 -22.16
C LEU A 216 26.08 15.33 -22.86
N PHE A 217 24.82 14.91 -22.84
CA PHE A 217 23.71 15.61 -23.51
C PHE A 217 22.82 16.39 -22.54
N GLY A 218 22.69 15.94 -21.29
CA GLY A 218 21.85 16.57 -20.28
C GLY A 218 22.33 17.98 -19.90
N TYR A 219 23.63 18.17 -19.66
CA TYR A 219 24.16 19.50 -19.33
C TYR A 219 24.03 20.52 -20.49
N PRO A 220 24.37 20.19 -21.74
CA PRO A 220 24.13 21.12 -22.85
C PRO A 220 22.67 21.44 -23.06
N LEU A 221 21.77 20.43 -22.92
CA LEU A 221 20.34 20.63 -23.05
C LEU A 221 19.78 21.53 -21.93
N MET A 222 20.25 21.34 -20.70
CA MET A 222 19.89 22.19 -19.55
C MET A 222 20.32 23.63 -19.78
N LEU A 223 21.55 23.85 -20.25
CA LEU A 223 22.08 25.20 -20.59
C LEU A 223 21.29 25.85 -21.72
N LEU A 224 20.92 25.08 -22.76
CA LEU A 224 20.11 25.56 -23.86
C LEU A 224 18.71 25.98 -23.38
N LEU A 225 18.10 25.16 -22.52
CA LEU A 225 16.79 25.46 -21.95
C LEU A 225 16.84 26.67 -21.03
N LEU A 226 17.90 26.80 -20.24
CA LEU A 226 18.14 27.98 -19.41
C LEU A 226 18.33 29.24 -20.27
N ALA A 227 19.14 29.19 -21.33
CA ALA A 227 19.32 30.27 -22.28
C ALA A 227 17.99 30.65 -22.97
N LEU A 228 17.19 29.67 -23.34
CA LEU A 228 15.85 29.88 -23.91
C LEU A 228 14.93 30.61 -22.93
N VAL A 229 14.91 30.20 -21.66
CA VAL A 229 14.11 30.84 -20.62
C VAL A 229 14.58 32.31 -20.43
N PHE A 230 15.88 32.56 -20.32
CA PHE A 230 16.42 33.94 -20.24
C PHE A 230 16.06 34.76 -21.45
N TRP A 231 16.24 34.22 -22.66
CA TRP A 231 15.87 34.92 -23.88
C TRP A 231 14.39 35.27 -23.92
N LEU A 232 13.50 34.31 -23.57
CA LEU A 232 12.07 34.53 -23.51
C LEU A 232 11.68 35.56 -22.44
N THR A 233 12.36 35.56 -21.30
CA THR A 233 12.10 36.48 -20.20
C THR A 233 12.52 37.91 -20.60
N ILE A 234 13.71 38.09 -21.20
CA ILE A 234 14.22 39.38 -21.63
C ILE A 234 13.39 39.94 -22.80
N THR A 235 13.15 39.12 -23.82
CA THR A 235 12.41 39.55 -25.02
C THR A 235 10.92 39.67 -24.73
N GLY A 236 10.34 38.71 -23.98
CA GLY A 236 8.93 38.70 -23.62
C GLY A 236 8.51 39.81 -22.66
N ALA A 237 9.40 40.27 -21.77
CA ALA A 237 9.13 41.40 -20.88
C ALA A 237 9.14 42.75 -21.60
N ASN A 238 9.91 42.88 -22.67
CA ASN A 238 10.00 44.13 -23.45
C ASN A 238 8.74 44.36 -24.32
N TYR A 239 8.12 43.32 -24.85
CA TYR A 239 6.91 43.44 -25.69
C TYR A 239 5.72 44.13 -24.99
N PRO A 240 5.28 43.70 -23.79
CA PRO A 240 4.22 44.39 -23.08
C PRO A 240 4.55 45.83 -22.70
N SER A 241 5.82 46.10 -22.33
CA SER A 241 6.26 47.43 -21.97
C SER A 241 6.26 48.39 -23.15
N GLU A 242 6.68 47.96 -24.34
CA GLU A 242 6.56 48.75 -25.57
C GLU A 242 5.10 49.01 -25.96
N LEU A 243 4.22 48.00 -25.83
CA LEU A 243 2.81 48.13 -26.15
C LEU A 243 2.12 49.15 -25.22
N LEU A 244 2.44 49.07 -23.92
CA LEU A 244 1.94 50.03 -22.93
C LEU A 244 2.47 51.45 -23.18
N SER A 245 3.73 51.57 -23.48
CA SER A 245 4.36 52.86 -23.80
C SER A 245 3.73 53.50 -25.04
N LYS A 246 3.57 52.73 -26.15
CA LYS A 246 2.91 53.23 -27.37
C LYS A 246 1.43 53.57 -27.12
N GLY A 247 0.72 52.79 -26.29
CA GLY A 247 -0.66 53.10 -25.94
C GLY A 247 -0.81 54.36 -25.10
N LEU A 248 0.10 54.65 -24.18
CA LEU A 248 0.12 55.86 -23.37
C LEU A 248 0.43 57.11 -24.20
N PHE A 249 1.40 57.01 -25.12
CA PHE A 249 1.75 58.10 -26.05
C PHE A 249 0.63 58.43 -27.05
N TRP A 250 -0.30 57.49 -27.34
CA TRP A 250 -1.42 57.72 -28.25
C TRP A 250 -2.60 58.49 -27.56
N ILE A 251 -2.63 58.47 -26.24
CA ILE A 251 -3.67 59.12 -25.41
C ILE A 251 -3.27 60.59 -25.05
N GLN A 252 -2.03 60.97 -25.25
CA GLN A 252 -1.49 62.32 -25.01
C GLN A 252 -1.47 63.13 -26.32
#